data_7cf970946562986647f345ecf475d30d
#
_entry.id   7cf970946562986647f345ecf475d30d
#
_cell.length_a   1.000
_cell.length_b   1.000
_cell.length_c   1.000
_cell.angle_alpha   90.00
_cell.angle_beta   90.00
_cell.angle_gamma   90.00
#
_symmetry.space_group_name_H-M   'P 1'
#
loop_
_entity.id
_entity.type
_entity.pdbx_description
1 polymer ?
#
loop_
_entity_poly.entity_id
_entity_poly.type
_entity_poly.pdbx_seq_one_letter_code
_entity_poly.pdbx_strand_id
1 'polypeptide(L)'
;CNLSCPYCHREGELNPAKEISLEKIEEIIKNAKSIGIKKIKITGGEPLVREDIADVIDIIKKYNFEDISLVTNGFLLDKYAFELKGAGLNRVNIGCDSLSSNILLKTAENIKNGLRAAKEAGLTPIKLNMVVLKGINDKEIKKMIEFARENDAVLQLIELINTDDEFYKEHYFNLKEIEKELEKKAIIVIKKDMHNRRQYDLGDVMIEIVRPFTKDFCENCTRLRVTSDGRIKPCLMRNDNLIDFKDKCSLIEAINEKGVLYVQAN
;
A
#
# COMPACT_ATOMS: atom_id res chain seq x y z
N CYS A 1 6.98 -7.95 10.71
CA CYS A 1 7.00 -6.48 10.87
C CYS A 1 7.65 -6.11 12.19
N ASN A 2 8.39 -5.00 12.20
CA ASN A 2 9.04 -4.45 13.41
C ASN A 2 8.13 -3.48 14.20
N LEU A 3 6.87 -3.29 13.79
CA LEU A 3 5.86 -2.47 14.46
C LEU A 3 4.59 -3.27 14.75
N SER A 4 3.83 -2.85 15.80
CA SER A 4 2.55 -3.41 16.19
C SER A 4 1.47 -2.33 16.20
N CYS A 5 1.04 -1.86 15.02
CA CYS A 5 -0.01 -0.86 14.90
C CYS A 5 -1.38 -1.49 15.21
N PRO A 6 -2.22 -0.90 16.08
CA PRO A 6 -3.51 -1.48 16.48
C PRO A 6 -4.52 -1.58 15.32
N TYR A 7 -4.38 -0.72 14.30
CA TYR A 7 -5.23 -0.68 13.10
C TYR A 7 -4.65 -1.45 11.90
N CYS A 8 -3.63 -2.28 12.11
CA CYS A 8 -2.96 -2.97 11.02
C CYS A 8 -3.79 -4.14 10.49
N HIS A 9 -4.15 -4.12 9.21
CA HIS A 9 -4.87 -5.21 8.56
C HIS A 9 -3.97 -6.39 8.15
N ARG A 10 -2.65 -6.33 8.41
CA ARG A 10 -1.65 -7.41 8.16
C ARG A 10 -1.74 -8.03 6.77
N GLU A 11 -2.06 -7.25 5.74
CA GLU A 11 -2.37 -7.72 4.37
C GLU A 11 -3.47 -8.82 4.33
N GLY A 12 -4.30 -8.90 5.38
CA GLY A 12 -5.33 -9.90 5.53
C GLY A 12 -4.80 -11.31 5.86
N GLU A 13 -3.55 -11.44 6.27
CA GLU A 13 -2.97 -12.70 6.75
C GLU A 13 -3.14 -12.83 8.26
N LEU A 14 -3.91 -13.83 8.70
CA LEU A 14 -4.16 -14.08 10.12
C LEU A 14 -2.95 -14.70 10.80
N ASN A 15 -2.30 -15.66 10.15
CA ASN A 15 -1.13 -16.38 10.64
C ASN A 15 -0.08 -16.42 9.52
N PRO A 16 0.80 -15.40 9.41
CA PRO A 16 1.85 -15.40 8.42
C PRO A 16 2.79 -16.59 8.66
N ALA A 17 2.94 -17.43 7.62
CA ALA A 17 3.83 -18.56 7.63
C ALA A 17 5.29 -18.11 7.41
N LYS A 18 6.20 -19.10 7.34
CA LYS A 18 7.58 -18.85 6.91
C LYS A 18 7.59 -18.27 5.49
N GLU A 19 8.39 -17.24 5.30
CA GLU A 19 8.55 -16.59 4.00
C GLU A 19 9.06 -17.55 2.92
N ILE A 20 8.53 -17.44 1.72
CA ILE A 20 8.95 -18.24 0.56
C ILE A 20 10.37 -17.88 0.11
N SER A 21 11.04 -18.87 -0.52
CA SER A 21 12.40 -18.69 -1.05
C SER A 21 12.44 -17.80 -2.29
N LEU A 22 13.64 -17.34 -2.65
CA LEU A 22 13.87 -16.53 -3.86
C LEU A 22 13.48 -17.30 -5.13
N GLU A 23 13.74 -18.61 -5.20
CA GLU A 23 13.36 -19.46 -6.33
C GLU A 23 11.84 -19.50 -6.50
N LYS A 24 11.10 -19.62 -5.40
CA LYS A 24 9.63 -19.60 -5.44
C LYS A 24 9.08 -18.23 -5.85
N ILE A 25 9.71 -17.15 -5.39
CA ILE A 25 9.38 -15.79 -5.82
C ILE A 25 9.60 -15.68 -7.33
N GLU A 26 10.77 -16.11 -7.83
CA GLU A 26 11.08 -16.03 -9.26
C GLU A 26 10.09 -16.83 -10.12
N GLU A 27 9.71 -18.02 -9.68
CA GLU A 27 8.70 -18.85 -10.36
C GLU A 27 7.36 -18.10 -10.48
N ILE A 28 6.88 -17.50 -9.38
CA ILE A 28 5.63 -16.74 -9.35
C ILE A 28 5.73 -15.52 -10.27
N ILE A 29 6.81 -14.74 -10.18
CA ILE A 29 7.04 -13.54 -10.98
C ILE A 29 7.09 -13.85 -12.47
N LYS A 30 7.79 -14.91 -12.87
CA LYS A 30 7.84 -15.39 -14.26
C LYS A 30 6.44 -15.71 -14.79
N ASN A 31 5.64 -16.45 -14.03
CA ASN A 31 4.27 -16.80 -14.39
C ASN A 31 3.35 -15.56 -14.43
N ALA A 32 3.47 -14.65 -13.46
CA ALA A 32 2.73 -13.39 -13.45
C ALA A 32 3.02 -12.55 -14.70
N LYS A 33 4.29 -12.45 -15.10
CA LYS A 33 4.66 -11.74 -16.34
C LYS A 33 4.06 -12.40 -17.59
N SER A 34 4.04 -13.73 -17.65
CA SER A 34 3.54 -14.49 -18.80
C SER A 34 2.03 -14.30 -19.07
N ILE A 35 1.26 -13.95 -18.04
CA ILE A 35 -0.18 -13.63 -18.15
C ILE A 35 -0.48 -12.13 -18.26
N GLY A 36 0.54 -11.31 -18.47
CA GLY A 36 0.39 -9.88 -18.74
C GLY A 36 0.28 -8.97 -17.51
N ILE A 37 0.65 -9.44 -16.31
CA ILE A 37 0.80 -8.56 -15.14
C ILE A 37 1.86 -7.53 -15.43
N LYS A 38 1.55 -6.25 -15.21
CA LYS A 38 2.42 -5.14 -15.59
C LYS A 38 3.15 -4.50 -14.43
N LYS A 39 2.59 -4.54 -13.22
CA LYS A 39 3.07 -3.80 -12.05
C LYS A 39 3.15 -4.71 -10.84
N ILE A 40 4.24 -4.59 -10.10
CA ILE A 40 4.46 -5.32 -8.85
C ILE A 40 4.51 -4.33 -7.69
N LYS A 41 3.85 -4.71 -6.61
CA LYS A 41 3.93 -3.98 -5.34
C LYS A 41 4.36 -4.93 -4.24
N ILE A 42 5.51 -4.67 -3.68
CA ILE A 42 6.03 -5.40 -2.52
C ILE A 42 5.45 -4.79 -1.27
N THR A 43 4.90 -5.62 -0.41
CA THR A 43 4.28 -5.24 0.86
C THR A 43 4.42 -6.40 1.85
N GLY A 44 3.70 -6.38 2.96
CA GLY A 44 3.71 -7.46 3.95
C GLY A 44 3.48 -6.90 5.34
N GLY A 45 4.21 -7.40 6.33
CA GLY A 45 4.41 -6.67 7.58
C GLY A 45 5.28 -5.45 7.29
N GLU A 46 6.61 -5.62 7.38
CA GLU A 46 7.59 -4.63 6.90
C GLU A 46 8.57 -5.34 5.96
N PRO A 47 8.54 -5.01 4.65
CA PRO A 47 9.41 -5.69 3.68
C PRO A 47 10.91 -5.51 3.96
N LEU A 48 11.30 -4.36 4.53
CA LEU A 48 12.72 -4.06 4.82
C LEU A 48 13.30 -4.84 6.02
N VAL A 49 12.49 -5.66 6.69
CA VAL A 49 12.97 -6.64 7.69
C VAL A 49 13.49 -7.91 7.01
N ARG A 50 13.10 -8.17 5.77
CA ARG A 50 13.59 -9.28 4.98
C ARG A 50 15.00 -8.98 4.48
N GLU A 51 15.99 -9.80 4.86
CA GLU A 51 17.41 -9.55 4.59
C GLU A 51 17.75 -9.57 3.09
N ASP A 52 17.08 -10.44 2.30
CA ASP A 52 17.28 -10.59 0.86
C ASP A 52 16.31 -9.75 0.01
N ILE A 53 15.77 -8.65 0.55
CA ILE A 53 14.77 -7.81 -0.14
C ILE A 53 15.30 -7.19 -1.45
N ALA A 54 16.59 -6.87 -1.49
CA ALA A 54 17.23 -6.35 -2.70
C ALA A 54 17.28 -7.41 -3.81
N ASP A 55 17.58 -8.67 -3.46
CA ASP A 55 17.56 -9.80 -4.40
C ASP A 55 16.15 -10.05 -4.95
N VAL A 56 15.12 -9.93 -4.10
CA VAL A 56 13.71 -9.99 -4.55
C VAL A 56 13.43 -8.95 -5.63
N ILE A 57 13.87 -7.70 -5.43
CA ILE A 57 13.66 -6.61 -6.38
C ILE A 57 14.44 -6.86 -7.68
N ASP A 58 15.69 -7.33 -7.58
CA ASP A 58 16.51 -7.66 -8.74
C ASP A 58 15.89 -8.80 -9.58
N ILE A 59 15.36 -9.83 -8.93
CA ILE A 59 14.58 -10.88 -9.60
C ILE A 59 13.39 -10.28 -10.37
N ILE A 60 12.60 -9.40 -9.75
CA ILE A 60 11.45 -8.78 -10.39
C ILE A 60 11.90 -7.94 -11.61
N LYS A 61 12.98 -7.18 -11.47
CA LYS A 61 13.56 -6.34 -12.53
C LYS A 61 13.91 -7.14 -13.79
N LYS A 62 14.45 -8.37 -13.66
CA LYS A 62 14.81 -9.25 -14.79
C LYS A 62 13.64 -9.50 -15.75
N TYR A 63 12.40 -9.43 -15.26
CA TYR A 63 11.19 -9.66 -16.06
C TYR A 63 10.55 -8.41 -16.65
N ASN A 64 11.19 -7.23 -16.53
CA ASN A 64 10.77 -5.98 -17.17
C ASN A 64 9.30 -5.59 -16.86
N PHE A 65 8.96 -5.50 -15.59
CA PHE A 65 7.69 -4.91 -15.16
C PHE A 65 7.71 -3.38 -15.35
N GLU A 66 6.55 -2.79 -15.67
CA GLU A 66 6.41 -1.34 -15.88
C GLU A 66 6.62 -0.53 -14.61
N ASP A 67 6.30 -1.10 -13.43
CA ASP A 67 6.40 -0.41 -12.14
C ASP A 67 6.66 -1.44 -11.02
N ILE A 68 7.74 -1.24 -10.29
CA ILE A 68 8.10 -1.99 -9.09
C ILE A 68 8.04 -1.01 -7.92
N SER A 69 7.11 -1.23 -7.02
CA SER A 69 6.89 -0.33 -5.87
C SER A 69 6.92 -1.09 -4.55
N LEU A 70 7.31 -0.40 -3.49
CA LEU A 70 7.41 -0.96 -2.15
C LEU A 70 6.56 -0.15 -1.18
N VAL A 71 5.87 -0.83 -0.26
CA VAL A 71 5.17 -0.20 0.86
C VAL A 71 5.94 -0.49 2.13
N THR A 72 6.35 0.54 2.84
CA THR A 72 7.19 0.43 4.04
C THR A 72 6.69 1.36 5.14
N ASN A 73 7.00 1.03 6.39
CA ASN A 73 6.82 1.95 7.51
C ASN A 73 7.91 3.04 7.56
N GLY A 74 8.94 2.96 6.72
CA GLY A 74 9.98 3.97 6.56
C GLY A 74 11.14 3.94 7.54
N PHE A 75 11.08 3.12 8.61
CA PHE A 75 12.09 3.11 9.69
C PHE A 75 13.47 2.60 9.27
N LEU A 76 13.52 1.73 8.28
CA LEU A 76 14.75 1.14 7.76
C LEU A 76 15.13 1.69 6.39
N LEU A 77 14.33 2.59 5.84
CA LEU A 77 14.49 3.04 4.46
C LEU A 77 15.78 3.86 4.25
N ASP A 78 16.27 4.56 5.27
CA ASP A 78 17.53 5.28 5.24
C ASP A 78 18.74 4.38 4.97
N LYS A 79 18.67 3.12 5.41
CA LYS A 79 19.73 2.13 5.19
C LYS A 79 19.71 1.50 3.81
N TYR A 80 18.50 1.35 3.24
CA TYR A 80 18.31 0.51 2.05
C TYR A 80 17.96 1.30 0.77
N ALA A 81 17.59 2.59 0.85
CA ALA A 81 17.04 3.33 -0.28
C ALA A 81 17.90 3.28 -1.56
N PHE A 82 19.20 3.48 -1.44
CA PHE A 82 20.13 3.45 -2.58
C PHE A 82 20.32 2.05 -3.15
N GLU A 83 20.43 1.03 -2.29
CA GLU A 83 20.54 -0.37 -2.70
C GLU A 83 19.28 -0.82 -3.45
N LEU A 84 18.09 -0.53 -2.90
CA LEU A 84 16.81 -0.85 -3.53
C LEU A 84 16.64 -0.16 -4.89
N LYS A 85 17.09 1.10 -4.99
CA LYS A 85 17.11 1.81 -6.28
C LYS A 85 18.03 1.13 -7.27
N GLY A 86 19.23 0.74 -6.87
CA GLY A 86 20.18 -0.02 -7.68
C GLY A 86 19.61 -1.35 -8.16
N ALA A 87 18.93 -2.08 -7.29
CA ALA A 87 18.24 -3.33 -7.59
C ALA A 87 17.06 -3.14 -8.58
N GLY A 88 16.53 -1.92 -8.73
CA GLY A 88 15.50 -1.62 -9.72
C GLY A 88 14.16 -1.16 -9.17
N LEU A 89 14.07 -0.84 -7.88
CA LEU A 89 12.86 -0.25 -7.31
C LEU A 89 12.57 1.11 -7.94
N ASN A 90 11.34 1.35 -8.37
CA ASN A 90 10.97 2.62 -8.97
C ASN A 90 10.58 3.66 -7.93
N ARG A 91 9.75 3.29 -6.96
CA ARG A 91 9.12 4.22 -6.01
C ARG A 91 8.68 3.56 -4.72
N VAL A 92 8.41 4.38 -3.71
CA VAL A 92 7.98 3.92 -2.38
C VAL A 92 6.67 4.56 -1.94
N ASN A 93 5.91 3.79 -1.16
CA ASN A 93 4.81 4.29 -0.35
C ASN A 93 5.23 4.17 1.11
N ILE A 94 5.31 5.27 1.83
CA ILE A 94 5.76 5.33 3.22
C ILE A 94 4.55 5.54 4.12
N GLY A 95 4.39 4.69 5.14
CA GLY A 95 3.37 4.90 6.16
C GLY A 95 3.74 6.10 7.04
N CYS A 96 2.85 7.12 7.07
CA CYS A 96 2.98 8.31 7.89
C CYS A 96 1.59 8.72 8.39
N ASP A 97 1.24 8.27 9.58
CA ASP A 97 -0.13 8.44 10.10
C ASP A 97 -0.29 9.69 10.96
N SER A 98 0.81 10.34 11.39
CA SER A 98 0.80 11.58 12.20
C SER A 98 2.06 12.40 11.96
N LEU A 99 2.05 13.67 12.30
CA LEU A 99 3.26 14.50 12.32
C LEU A 99 4.08 14.23 13.57
N SER A 100 3.42 14.15 14.72
CA SER A 100 4.01 13.78 16.00
C SER A 100 2.93 13.16 16.89
N SER A 101 3.17 12.00 17.45
CA SER A 101 2.19 11.32 18.30
C SER A 101 2.89 10.45 19.32
N ASN A 102 2.33 10.39 20.53
CA ASN A 102 2.73 9.42 21.55
C ASN A 102 1.99 8.08 21.39
N ILE A 103 0.99 8.02 20.52
CA ILE A 103 0.12 6.86 20.30
C ILE A 103 0.49 6.13 19.00
N LEU A 104 0.78 6.91 17.94
CA LEU A 104 1.08 6.38 16.62
C LEU A 104 2.59 6.27 16.39
N LEU A 105 3.04 5.14 15.89
CA LEU A 105 4.47 4.87 15.66
C LEU A 105 4.96 5.46 14.32
N LYS A 106 4.12 5.49 13.29
CA LYS A 106 4.44 6.01 11.96
C LYS A 106 4.23 7.53 11.91
N THR A 107 5.18 8.27 12.46
CA THR A 107 5.15 9.74 12.50
C THR A 107 6.13 10.34 11.49
N ALA A 108 5.91 11.60 11.10
CA ALA A 108 6.81 12.34 10.23
C ALA A 108 8.25 12.39 10.79
N GLU A 109 8.39 12.53 12.10
CA GLU A 109 9.70 12.53 12.78
C GLU A 109 10.41 11.18 12.63
N ASN A 110 9.69 10.07 12.87
CA ASN A 110 10.26 8.73 12.82
C ASN A 110 10.68 8.31 11.40
N ILE A 111 10.00 8.81 10.37
CA ILE A 111 10.30 8.48 8.97
C ILE A 111 11.23 9.49 8.28
N LYS A 112 11.59 10.58 8.94
CA LYS A 112 12.32 11.72 8.34
C LYS A 112 13.58 11.31 7.57
N ASN A 113 14.40 10.45 8.15
CA ASN A 113 15.63 9.98 7.51
C ASN A 113 15.34 9.10 6.30
N GLY A 114 14.38 8.17 6.42
CA GLY A 114 13.95 7.31 5.32
C GLY A 114 13.34 8.10 4.17
N LEU A 115 12.54 9.12 4.47
CA LEU A 115 11.94 10.00 3.47
C LEU A 115 13.03 10.78 2.70
N ARG A 116 14.02 11.33 3.41
CA ARG A 116 15.17 12.00 2.79
C ARG A 116 15.96 11.05 1.89
N ALA A 117 16.33 9.88 2.41
CA ALA A 117 17.08 8.88 1.65
C ALA A 117 16.33 8.41 0.40
N ALA A 118 15.00 8.25 0.47
CA ALA A 118 14.18 7.90 -0.69
C ALA A 118 14.22 8.99 -1.78
N LYS A 119 14.18 10.26 -1.39
CA LYS A 119 14.33 11.39 -2.31
C LYS A 119 15.70 11.41 -2.97
N GLU A 120 16.76 11.33 -2.18
CA GLU A 120 18.15 11.34 -2.64
C GLU A 120 18.44 10.16 -3.58
N ALA A 121 17.89 8.98 -3.30
CA ALA A 121 17.99 7.80 -4.16
C ALA A 121 17.11 7.89 -5.43
N GLY A 122 16.22 8.86 -5.55
CA GLY A 122 15.30 8.99 -6.68
C GLY A 122 14.20 7.91 -6.72
N LEU A 123 13.72 7.46 -5.57
CA LEU A 123 12.58 6.54 -5.44
C LEU A 123 11.25 7.32 -5.53
N THR A 124 10.96 7.91 -6.69
CA THR A 124 9.84 8.82 -6.91
C THR A 124 8.82 8.28 -7.91
N PRO A 125 7.53 8.70 -7.82
CA PRO A 125 6.96 9.58 -6.81
C PRO A 125 6.85 8.89 -5.44
N ILE A 126 7.15 9.63 -4.37
CA ILE A 126 6.92 9.16 -3.00
C ILE A 126 5.45 9.33 -2.66
N LYS A 127 4.83 8.32 -2.04
CA LYS A 127 3.51 8.46 -1.44
C LYS A 127 3.59 8.36 0.07
N LEU A 128 2.95 9.28 0.77
CA LEU A 128 2.72 9.21 2.20
C LEU A 128 1.33 8.63 2.45
N ASN A 129 1.27 7.48 3.10
CA ASN A 129 0.02 6.80 3.44
C ASN A 129 -0.38 7.16 4.86
N MET A 130 -1.53 7.83 5.02
CA MET A 130 -2.11 8.19 6.31
C MET A 130 -3.43 7.43 6.49
N VAL A 131 -3.48 6.48 7.44
CA VAL A 131 -4.76 5.94 7.91
C VAL A 131 -5.38 6.97 8.85
N VAL A 132 -6.56 7.48 8.48
CA VAL A 132 -7.23 8.52 9.26
C VAL A 132 -8.06 7.88 10.36
N LEU A 133 -7.78 8.25 11.60
CA LEU A 133 -8.38 7.72 12.82
C LEU A 133 -9.07 8.85 13.60
N LYS A 134 -10.38 8.72 13.78
CA LYS A 134 -11.21 9.68 14.53
C LYS A 134 -10.70 9.83 15.96
N GLY A 135 -10.55 11.08 16.40
CA GLY A 135 -10.10 11.42 17.75
C GLY A 135 -8.59 11.23 18.00
N ILE A 136 -7.84 10.67 17.02
CA ILE A 136 -6.40 10.45 17.14
C ILE A 136 -5.63 11.39 16.21
N ASN A 137 -5.83 11.29 14.88
CA ASN A 137 -5.07 12.06 13.90
C ASN A 137 -5.95 12.80 12.88
N ASP A 138 -7.27 12.70 12.97
CA ASP A 138 -8.23 13.33 12.06
C ASP A 138 -8.06 14.85 11.98
N LYS A 139 -7.62 15.50 13.06
CA LYS A 139 -7.34 16.95 13.11
C LYS A 139 -6.02 17.35 12.45
N GLU A 140 -5.16 16.38 12.15
CA GLU A 140 -3.85 16.62 11.52
C GLU A 140 -3.90 16.66 10.00
N ILE A 141 -5.02 16.32 9.35
CA ILE A 141 -5.13 16.20 7.89
C ILE A 141 -4.58 17.44 7.16
N LYS A 142 -4.96 18.66 7.59
CA LYS A 142 -4.48 19.89 6.95
C LYS A 142 -2.97 20.05 7.06
N LYS A 143 -2.42 19.80 8.24
CA LYS A 143 -0.96 19.87 8.47
C LYS A 143 -0.21 18.77 7.70
N MET A 144 -0.82 17.59 7.55
CA MET A 144 -0.24 16.50 6.77
C MET A 144 -0.23 16.84 5.26
N ILE A 145 -1.21 17.60 4.77
CA ILE A 145 -1.19 18.15 3.40
C ILE A 145 0.00 19.09 3.21
N GLU A 146 0.24 20.00 4.16
CA GLU A 146 1.41 20.89 4.12
C GLU A 146 2.72 20.08 4.16
N PHE A 147 2.82 19.10 5.05
CA PHE A 147 3.98 18.23 5.13
C PHE A 147 4.24 17.47 3.82
N ALA A 148 3.20 16.97 3.17
CA ALA A 148 3.32 16.32 1.86
C ALA A 148 3.81 17.30 0.78
N ARG A 149 3.28 18.53 0.77
CA ARG A 149 3.70 19.63 -0.12
C ARG A 149 5.19 19.95 0.04
N GLU A 150 5.64 20.20 1.25
CA GLU A 150 7.05 20.50 1.57
C GLU A 150 8.01 19.39 1.19
N ASN A 151 7.47 18.17 1.06
CA ASN A 151 8.25 16.98 0.74
C ASN A 151 8.06 16.45 -0.69
N ASP A 152 7.40 17.18 -1.60
CA ASP A 152 7.10 16.75 -2.97
C ASP A 152 6.47 15.35 -3.01
N ALA A 153 5.63 15.04 -2.05
CA ALA A 153 5.02 13.73 -1.90
C ALA A 153 3.52 13.75 -2.21
N VAL A 154 3.01 12.65 -2.70
CA VAL A 154 1.57 12.44 -2.84
C VAL A 154 1.01 12.00 -1.49
N LEU A 155 0.07 12.74 -0.92
CA LEU A 155 -0.62 12.30 0.29
C LEU A 155 -1.77 11.35 -0.06
N GLN A 156 -1.75 10.15 0.51
CA GLN A 156 -2.83 9.19 0.39
C GLN A 156 -3.57 9.07 1.72
N LEU A 157 -4.78 9.64 1.81
CA LEU A 157 -5.66 9.51 2.96
C LEU A 157 -6.48 8.23 2.82
N ILE A 158 -6.47 7.40 3.84
CA ILE A 158 -7.03 6.04 3.81
C ILE A 158 -8.03 5.87 4.96
N GLU A 159 -9.25 5.46 4.64
CA GLU A 159 -10.23 5.05 5.66
C GLU A 159 -9.77 3.77 6.37
N LEU A 160 -10.03 3.71 7.66
CA LEU A 160 -9.75 2.54 8.49
C LEU A 160 -10.44 1.29 7.96
N ILE A 161 -9.70 0.20 7.86
CA ILE A 161 -10.23 -1.14 7.56
C ILE A 161 -10.65 -1.80 8.89
N ASN A 162 -11.86 -2.37 8.92
CA ASN A 162 -12.31 -3.10 10.09
C ASN A 162 -11.52 -4.42 10.25
N THR A 163 -10.70 -4.47 11.29
CA THR A 163 -9.96 -5.67 11.74
C THR A 163 -10.25 -6.02 13.19
N ASP A 164 -10.86 -5.08 13.92
CA ASP A 164 -11.29 -5.17 15.29
C ASP A 164 -12.53 -4.28 15.43
N ASP A 165 -13.68 -4.87 15.76
CA ASP A 165 -14.97 -4.17 15.74
C ASP A 165 -15.04 -3.02 16.75
N GLU A 166 -14.42 -3.16 17.91
CA GLU A 166 -14.42 -2.14 18.96
C GLU A 166 -13.58 -0.94 18.54
N PHE A 167 -12.32 -1.20 18.14
CA PHE A 167 -11.41 -0.17 17.63
C PHE A 167 -11.98 0.54 16.40
N TYR A 168 -12.59 -0.20 15.49
CA TYR A 168 -13.21 0.37 14.29
C TYR A 168 -14.37 1.31 14.63
N LYS A 169 -15.29 0.92 15.49
CA LYS A 169 -16.44 1.75 15.89
C LYS A 169 -16.01 3.06 16.56
N GLU A 170 -14.94 3.01 17.36
CA GLU A 170 -14.42 4.18 18.05
C GLU A 170 -13.68 5.13 17.12
N HIS A 171 -12.85 4.59 16.22
CA HIS A 171 -11.87 5.38 15.46
C HIS A 171 -12.13 5.49 13.96
N TYR A 172 -13.22 4.94 13.44
CA TYR A 172 -13.56 5.12 12.04
C TYR A 172 -13.87 6.58 11.71
N PHE A 173 -13.19 7.10 10.67
CA PHE A 173 -13.39 8.43 10.14
C PHE A 173 -13.79 8.36 8.67
N ASN A 174 -14.98 8.87 8.32
CA ASN A 174 -15.47 8.88 6.94
C ASN A 174 -14.86 10.05 6.17
N LEU A 175 -14.12 9.76 5.11
CA LEU A 175 -13.43 10.76 4.29
C LEU A 175 -14.33 11.47 3.27
N LYS A 176 -15.63 11.17 3.20
CA LYS A 176 -16.54 11.73 2.19
C LYS A 176 -16.60 13.26 2.20
N GLU A 177 -16.61 13.88 3.37
CA GLU A 177 -16.66 15.35 3.48
C GLU A 177 -15.31 15.97 3.10
N ILE A 178 -14.20 15.35 3.46
CA ILE A 178 -12.87 15.77 3.01
C ILE A 178 -12.78 15.67 1.49
N GLU A 179 -13.29 14.57 0.91
CA GLU A 179 -13.33 14.37 -0.53
C GLU A 179 -14.08 15.49 -1.25
N LYS A 180 -15.26 15.89 -0.75
CA LYS A 180 -16.04 17.01 -1.30
C LYS A 180 -15.31 18.35 -1.20
N GLU A 181 -14.57 18.59 -0.11
CA GLU A 181 -13.76 19.79 0.03
C GLU A 181 -12.61 19.83 -0.97
N LEU A 182 -11.96 18.69 -1.20
CA LEU A 182 -10.88 18.57 -2.18
C LEU A 182 -11.40 18.75 -3.60
N GLU A 183 -12.57 18.21 -3.94
CA GLU A 183 -13.20 18.42 -5.26
C GLU A 183 -13.40 19.92 -5.58
N LYS A 184 -13.76 20.73 -4.57
CA LYS A 184 -13.95 22.18 -4.75
C LYS A 184 -12.66 22.97 -4.93
N LYS A 185 -11.54 22.46 -4.39
CA LYS A 185 -10.24 23.12 -4.37
C LYS A 185 -9.29 22.63 -5.47
N ALA A 186 -9.54 21.43 -6.00
CA ALA A 186 -8.66 20.83 -6.98
C ALA A 186 -8.71 21.58 -8.32
N ILE A 187 -7.54 21.82 -8.89
CA ILE A 187 -7.38 22.33 -10.26
C ILE A 187 -7.75 21.23 -11.25
N ILE A 188 -7.33 19.99 -10.95
CA ILE A 188 -7.61 18.80 -11.76
C ILE A 188 -8.01 17.64 -10.84
N VAL A 189 -9.02 16.88 -11.23
CA VAL A 189 -9.40 15.61 -10.60
C VAL A 189 -9.09 14.47 -11.56
N ILE A 190 -8.17 13.58 -11.17
CA ILE A 190 -7.75 12.43 -11.98
C ILE A 190 -8.40 11.17 -11.42
N LYS A 191 -9.23 10.49 -12.23
CA LYS A 191 -9.78 9.19 -11.88
C LYS A 191 -8.83 8.08 -12.32
N LYS A 192 -8.43 7.21 -11.40
CA LYS A 192 -7.58 6.03 -11.69
C LYS A 192 -8.45 4.82 -12.01
N ASP A 193 -8.06 4.03 -12.99
CA ASP A 193 -8.78 2.81 -13.39
C ASP A 193 -8.91 1.83 -12.21
N MET A 194 -7.79 1.57 -11.53
CA MET A 194 -7.80 0.68 -10.37
C MET A 194 -8.51 1.30 -9.18
N HIS A 195 -9.59 0.65 -8.73
CA HIS A 195 -10.43 1.05 -7.59
C HIS A 195 -11.24 2.34 -7.82
N ASN A 196 -11.30 2.88 -9.03
CA ASN A 196 -11.90 4.19 -9.31
C ASN A 196 -11.47 5.31 -8.35
N ARG A 197 -10.24 5.20 -7.80
CA ARG A 197 -9.72 6.18 -6.84
C ARG A 197 -9.52 7.52 -7.51
N ARG A 198 -9.82 8.58 -6.77
CA ARG A 198 -9.64 9.94 -7.25
C ARG A 198 -8.36 10.53 -6.67
N GLN A 199 -7.62 11.23 -7.52
CA GLN A 199 -6.50 12.08 -7.14
C GLN A 199 -6.89 13.53 -7.41
N TYR A 200 -6.64 14.36 -6.43
CA TYR A 200 -6.96 15.79 -6.42
C TYR A 200 -5.65 16.57 -6.51
N ASP A 201 -5.44 17.22 -7.65
CA ASP A 201 -4.31 18.09 -7.88
C ASP A 201 -4.66 19.50 -7.38
N LEU A 202 -3.94 19.97 -6.36
CA LEU A 202 -4.09 21.33 -5.82
C LEU A 202 -3.06 22.31 -6.41
N GLY A 203 -2.30 21.89 -7.44
CA GLY A 203 -1.26 22.64 -8.11
C GLY A 203 0.14 22.39 -7.55
N ASP A 204 0.27 22.34 -6.24
CA ASP A 204 1.54 22.16 -5.53
C ASP A 204 1.60 20.89 -4.68
N VAL A 205 0.50 20.18 -4.55
CA VAL A 205 0.40 18.89 -3.88
C VAL A 205 -0.70 18.03 -4.49
N MET A 206 -0.45 16.74 -4.60
CA MET A 206 -1.41 15.74 -5.03
C MET A 206 -1.96 14.98 -3.83
N ILE A 207 -3.29 14.89 -3.71
CA ILE A 207 -3.96 14.14 -2.65
C ILE A 207 -4.76 13.00 -3.27
N GLU A 208 -4.67 11.80 -2.69
CA GLU A 208 -5.43 10.63 -3.12
C GLU A 208 -6.31 10.15 -1.97
N ILE A 209 -7.59 9.87 -2.24
CA ILE A 209 -8.53 9.31 -1.25
C ILE A 209 -8.70 7.81 -1.51
N VAL A 210 -8.62 7.02 -0.43
CA VAL A 210 -8.83 5.56 -0.46
C VAL A 210 -9.95 5.20 0.51
N ARG A 211 -11.06 4.74 -0.05
CA ARG A 211 -12.24 4.28 0.68
C ARG A 211 -12.50 2.80 0.35
N PRO A 212 -11.89 1.86 1.11
CA PRO A 212 -11.74 0.46 0.69
C PRO A 212 -13.04 -0.35 0.66
N PHE A 213 -14.14 0.14 1.25
CA PHE A 213 -15.40 -0.58 1.33
C PHE A 213 -16.51 0.00 0.45
N THR A 214 -16.16 0.85 -0.51
CA THR A 214 -17.15 1.34 -1.46
C THR A 214 -17.34 0.36 -2.62
N LYS A 215 -18.55 0.38 -3.19
CA LYS A 215 -18.90 -0.42 -4.38
C LYS A 215 -17.91 -0.21 -5.50
N ASP A 216 -17.69 1.05 -5.86
CA ASP A 216 -16.77 1.47 -6.91
C ASP A 216 -15.33 0.95 -6.69
N PHE A 217 -14.89 0.91 -5.44
CA PHE A 217 -13.54 0.42 -5.11
C PHE A 217 -13.41 -1.09 -5.39
N CYS A 218 -14.38 -1.88 -4.98
CA CYS A 218 -14.34 -3.33 -5.14
C CYS A 218 -14.56 -3.77 -6.60
N GLU A 219 -15.54 -3.20 -7.30
CA GLU A 219 -15.84 -3.54 -8.69
C GLU A 219 -14.67 -3.26 -9.64
N ASN A 220 -13.86 -2.24 -9.33
CA ASN A 220 -12.69 -1.87 -10.14
C ASN A 220 -11.37 -2.34 -9.53
N CYS A 221 -11.39 -3.38 -8.68
CA CYS A 221 -10.19 -3.94 -8.09
C CYS A 221 -9.51 -4.94 -9.03
N THR A 222 -8.34 -4.60 -9.55
CA THR A 222 -7.52 -5.47 -10.41
C THR A 222 -6.34 -6.12 -9.68
N ARG A 223 -6.29 -6.00 -8.33
CA ARG A 223 -5.17 -6.55 -7.54
C ARG A 223 -5.29 -8.05 -7.35
N LEU A 224 -4.18 -8.74 -7.53
CA LEU A 224 -3.94 -10.10 -7.09
C LEU A 224 -2.82 -10.05 -6.04
N ARG A 225 -2.85 -10.92 -5.04
CA ARG A 225 -1.84 -10.97 -3.98
C ARG A 225 -1.19 -12.33 -3.93
N VAL A 226 0.04 -12.34 -3.47
CA VAL A 226 0.75 -13.54 -3.06
C VAL A 226 1.00 -13.42 -1.56
N THR A 227 0.58 -14.42 -0.80
CA THR A 227 0.78 -14.49 0.65
C THR A 227 2.23 -14.80 1.00
N SER A 228 2.60 -14.63 2.27
CA SER A 228 3.97 -14.94 2.74
C SER A 228 4.38 -16.40 2.53
N ASP A 229 3.41 -17.33 2.50
CA ASP A 229 3.60 -18.74 2.23
C ASP A 229 3.46 -19.13 0.75
N GLY A 230 3.29 -18.16 -0.15
CA GLY A 230 3.27 -18.36 -1.61
C GLY A 230 1.93 -18.75 -2.21
N ARG A 231 0.84 -18.74 -1.45
CA ARG A 231 -0.50 -18.94 -2.00
C ARG A 231 -1.00 -17.66 -2.70
N ILE A 232 -1.87 -17.84 -3.66
CA ILE A 232 -2.51 -16.72 -4.34
C ILE A 232 -3.77 -16.31 -3.57
N LYS A 233 -3.89 -15.01 -3.29
CA LYS A 233 -5.01 -14.41 -2.56
C LYS A 233 -5.76 -13.44 -3.47
N PRO A 234 -6.94 -13.82 -3.97
CA PRO A 234 -7.74 -12.98 -4.90
C PRO A 234 -8.23 -11.68 -4.27
N CYS A 235 -8.59 -11.70 -2.99
CA CYS A 235 -9.13 -10.56 -2.28
C CYS A 235 -8.43 -10.33 -0.93
N LEU A 236 -8.13 -9.07 -0.59
CA LEU A 236 -7.55 -8.69 0.70
C LEU A 236 -8.38 -9.19 1.88
N MET A 237 -9.71 -9.07 1.75
CA MET A 237 -10.68 -9.28 2.85
C MET A 237 -11.13 -10.73 2.99
N ARG A 238 -10.70 -11.65 2.09
CA ARG A 238 -11.10 -13.06 2.12
C ARG A 238 -9.92 -13.96 2.38
N ASN A 239 -10.14 -15.01 3.19
CA ASN A 239 -9.19 -16.08 3.46
C ASN A 239 -9.75 -17.47 3.12
N ASP A 240 -10.99 -17.53 2.63
CA ASP A 240 -11.71 -18.75 2.25
C ASP A 240 -11.44 -19.18 0.80
N ASN A 241 -10.81 -18.34 0.00
CA ASN A 241 -10.52 -18.59 -1.42
C ASN A 241 -9.03 -18.46 -1.77
N LEU A 242 -8.16 -18.88 -0.87
CA LEU A 242 -6.73 -18.97 -1.14
C LEU A 242 -6.45 -20.13 -2.09
N ILE A 243 -5.61 -19.90 -3.10
CA ILE A 243 -5.26 -20.86 -4.12
C ILE A 243 -3.78 -21.21 -4.00
N ASP A 244 -3.45 -22.49 -3.93
CA ASP A 244 -2.07 -22.95 -3.94
C ASP A 244 -1.43 -22.67 -5.30
N PHE A 245 -0.30 -21.97 -5.29
CA PHE A 245 0.40 -21.66 -6.53
C PHE A 245 1.13 -22.89 -7.06
N LYS A 246 0.78 -23.31 -8.28
CA LYS A 246 1.43 -24.39 -9.05
C LYS A 246 2.07 -23.85 -10.33
N ASP A 247 1.34 -23.05 -11.08
CA ASP A 247 1.75 -22.46 -12.35
C ASP A 247 0.89 -21.24 -12.71
N LYS A 248 0.97 -20.77 -13.97
CA LYS A 248 0.16 -19.66 -14.47
C LYS A 248 -1.35 -19.90 -14.39
N CYS A 249 -1.80 -21.17 -14.42
CA CYS A 249 -3.23 -21.49 -14.35
C CYS A 249 -3.80 -21.13 -12.99
N SER A 250 -3.02 -21.33 -11.90
CA SER A 250 -3.41 -20.89 -10.55
C SER A 250 -3.64 -19.38 -10.46
N LEU A 251 -2.84 -18.58 -11.16
CA LEU A 251 -3.03 -17.12 -11.23
C LEU A 251 -4.30 -16.75 -12.02
N ILE A 252 -4.57 -17.44 -13.12
CA ILE A 252 -5.77 -17.23 -13.94
C ILE A 252 -7.02 -17.63 -13.16
N GLU A 253 -6.99 -18.76 -12.47
CA GLU A 253 -8.05 -19.23 -11.57
C GLU A 253 -8.36 -18.15 -10.51
N ALA A 254 -7.34 -17.62 -9.85
CA ALA A 254 -7.50 -16.58 -8.85
C ALA A 254 -8.07 -15.26 -9.41
N ILE A 255 -7.80 -14.92 -10.67
CA ILE A 255 -8.40 -13.79 -11.36
C ILE A 255 -9.89 -14.02 -11.58
N ASN A 256 -10.26 -15.24 -12.01
CA ASN A 256 -11.66 -15.61 -12.29
C ASN A 256 -12.50 -15.72 -11.00
N GLU A 257 -11.90 -16.24 -9.92
CA GLU A 257 -12.57 -16.38 -8.62
C GLU A 257 -12.65 -15.09 -7.81
N LYS A 258 -12.15 -14.01 -8.35
CA LYS A 258 -12.04 -12.75 -7.62
C LYS A 258 -13.37 -12.21 -7.12
N GLY A 259 -14.48 -12.53 -7.70
CA GLY A 259 -15.84 -12.15 -7.31
C GLY A 259 -15.96 -10.77 -6.65
N VAL A 260 -16.97 -9.99 -7.00
CA VAL A 260 -17.23 -8.71 -6.34
C VAL A 260 -17.84 -8.98 -4.98
N LEU A 261 -17.04 -8.88 -3.91
CA LEU A 261 -17.57 -8.92 -2.56
C LEU A 261 -17.93 -7.51 -2.10
N TYR A 262 -19.23 -7.28 -2.07
CA TYR A 262 -19.81 -6.28 -1.19
C TYR A 262 -19.83 -6.83 0.22
N VAL A 263 -19.00 -6.34 1.10
CA VAL A 263 -19.33 -6.31 2.52
C VAL A 263 -20.20 -5.05 2.67
N GLN A 264 -21.51 -5.22 2.69
CA GLN A 264 -22.38 -4.17 3.20
C GLN A 264 -21.94 -3.94 4.64
N ALA A 265 -21.31 -2.79 4.89
CA ALA A 265 -21.20 -2.26 6.23
C ALA A 265 -22.61 -1.91 6.68
N ASN A 266 -23.25 -2.77 7.50
CA ASN A 266 -24.45 -2.46 8.25
C ASN A 266 -24.09 -1.49 9.37
#